data_11d69bdf0cc4926450b99941d4d8eeff
#
_entry.id   11d69bdf0cc4926450b99941d4d8eeff
#
_cell.length_a   1.000
_cell.length_b   1.000
_cell.length_c   1.000
_cell.angle_alpha   90.00
_cell.angle_beta   90.00
_cell.angle_gamma   90.00
#
_symmetry.space_group_name_H-M   'P 1'
#
loop_
_entity.id
_entity.type
_entity.pdbx_description
1 polymer ?
#
loop_
_entity_poly.entity_id
_entity_poly.type
_entity_poly.pdbx_seq_one_letter_code
_entity_poly.pdbx_strand_id
1 'polypeptide(L)'
;NYYISDDTISGFDYELSQLIAKRSGLHVKVYPEVSLSKSIEGLEKNRYDIIGRPIPVTTDSKENFLFTDPILLNKQVLVQRKAEYNNGKDPIRNQLDLAQKHLNIISDAPTRLRIMNLAHEIGDTIYVNEENTYGDEQLIIMVAKSEIDFAVCDETIAREMSKHYPEIDFSTDISFTQFRSWALRLTSPLLLDSLNIWLKDIKKSPEFQKLKTKYYMKKR
;
A
#
# COMPACT_ATOMS: atom_id res chain seq x y z
N ASN A 1 6.60 -0.86 4.61
CA ASN A 1 6.00 -1.64 5.68
C ASN A 1 7.10 -2.34 6.48
N TYR A 2 7.08 -2.17 7.77
CA TYR A 2 7.90 -2.92 8.70
C TYR A 2 7.06 -3.27 9.94
N TYR A 3 7.44 -4.32 10.64
CA TYR A 3 6.91 -4.66 11.96
C TYR A 3 8.05 -5.17 12.83
N ILE A 4 7.90 -5.01 14.12
CA ILE A 4 8.87 -5.46 15.12
C ILE A 4 8.23 -6.61 15.87
N SER A 5 8.90 -7.76 15.91
CA SER A 5 8.52 -8.92 16.71
C SER A 5 9.79 -9.49 17.35
N ASP A 6 9.75 -9.73 18.65
CA ASP A 6 10.86 -10.30 19.42
C ASP A 6 12.22 -9.62 19.13
N ASP A 7 12.26 -8.29 19.18
CA ASP A 7 13.40 -7.43 18.87
C ASP A 7 13.92 -7.53 17.42
N THR A 8 13.16 -8.18 16.52
CA THR A 8 13.53 -8.32 15.11
C THR A 8 12.66 -7.42 14.24
N ILE A 9 13.31 -6.60 13.41
CA ILE A 9 12.62 -5.78 12.40
C ILE A 9 12.36 -6.65 11.17
N SER A 10 11.12 -6.69 10.71
CA SER A 10 10.70 -7.37 9.49
C SER A 10 9.82 -6.44 8.66
N GLY A 11 9.62 -6.78 7.40
CA GLY A 11 8.74 -6.06 6.49
C GLY A 11 9.36 -5.91 5.11
N PHE A 12 8.51 -5.75 4.10
CA PHE A 12 8.96 -5.68 2.71
C PHE A 12 10.01 -4.59 2.49
N ASP A 13 9.72 -3.36 2.92
CA ASP A 13 10.61 -2.22 2.70
C ASP A 13 11.90 -2.35 3.51
N TYR A 14 11.85 -2.93 4.71
CA TYR A 14 13.04 -3.24 5.50
C TYR A 14 13.93 -4.26 4.79
N GLU A 15 13.38 -5.40 4.39
CA GLU A 15 14.16 -6.45 3.71
C GLU A 15 14.67 -5.97 2.34
N LEU A 16 13.91 -5.14 1.62
CA LEU A 16 14.38 -4.50 0.39
C LEU A 16 15.59 -3.60 0.67
N SER A 17 15.59 -2.83 1.77
CA SER A 17 16.73 -2.01 2.16
C SER A 17 17.98 -2.83 2.43
N GLN A 18 17.84 -4.04 2.99
CA GLN A 18 18.95 -4.97 3.20
C GLN A 18 19.49 -5.52 1.87
N LEU A 19 18.62 -5.79 0.89
CA LEU A 19 19.06 -6.18 -0.46
C LEU A 19 19.83 -5.03 -1.13
N ILE A 20 19.41 -3.79 -0.95
CA ILE A 20 20.13 -2.62 -1.44
C ILE A 20 21.49 -2.50 -0.77
N ALA A 21 21.57 -2.64 0.56
CA ALA A 21 22.84 -2.63 1.30
C ALA A 21 23.82 -3.67 0.75
N LYS A 22 23.34 -4.91 0.58
CA LYS A 22 24.14 -6.01 0.01
C LYS A 22 24.61 -5.72 -1.42
N ARG A 23 23.74 -5.12 -2.26
CA ARG A 23 24.04 -4.85 -3.66
C ARG A 23 24.99 -3.66 -3.84
N SER A 24 24.82 -2.63 -3.05
CA SER A 24 25.60 -1.38 -3.13
C SER A 24 26.92 -1.45 -2.37
N GLY A 25 27.04 -2.35 -1.39
CA GLY A 25 28.14 -2.37 -0.42
C GLY A 25 28.05 -1.24 0.62
N LEU A 26 26.98 -0.46 0.64
CA LEU A 26 26.79 0.63 1.60
C LEU A 26 26.23 0.12 2.93
N HIS A 27 26.61 0.79 4.01
CA HIS A 27 26.01 0.58 5.30
C HIS A 27 24.65 1.30 5.36
N VAL A 28 23.55 0.54 5.31
CA VAL A 28 22.18 1.08 5.38
C VAL A 28 21.69 0.98 6.81
N LYS A 29 21.43 2.13 7.43
CA LYS A 29 20.84 2.22 8.76
C LYS A 29 19.35 2.52 8.64
N VAL A 30 18.53 1.66 9.24
CA VAL A 30 17.08 1.79 9.21
C VAL A 30 16.58 2.35 10.52
N TYR A 31 15.75 3.40 10.44
CA TYR A 31 15.08 4.02 11.55
C TYR A 31 13.57 3.72 11.44
N PRO A 32 13.02 2.88 12.30
CA PRO A 32 11.58 2.66 12.35
C PRO A 32 10.84 3.93 12.76
N GLU A 33 10.04 4.48 11.86
CA GLU A 33 9.21 5.67 12.14
C GLU A 33 7.78 5.41 11.65
N VAL A 34 6.82 5.46 12.54
CA VAL A 34 5.41 5.22 12.25
C VAL A 34 4.77 6.43 11.56
N SER A 35 5.13 7.63 12.01
CA SER A 35 4.56 8.87 11.52
C SER A 35 5.18 9.29 10.18
N LEU A 36 4.35 9.48 9.16
CA LEU A 36 4.80 10.02 7.87
C LEU A 36 5.33 11.46 8.02
N SER A 37 4.66 12.28 8.82
CA SER A 37 5.08 13.67 9.06
C SER A 37 6.49 13.74 9.69
N LYS A 38 6.79 12.87 10.66
CA LYS A 38 8.13 12.77 11.26
C LYS A 38 9.16 12.23 10.28
N SER A 39 8.78 11.32 9.39
CA SER A 39 9.66 10.83 8.32
C SER A 39 10.04 11.96 7.37
N ILE A 40 9.06 12.77 6.96
CA ILE A 40 9.28 13.95 6.10
C ILE A 40 10.18 14.96 6.81
N GLU A 41 9.86 15.34 8.05
CA GLU A 41 10.68 16.24 8.84
C GLU A 41 12.13 15.73 8.99
N GLY A 42 12.30 14.43 9.19
CA GLY A 42 13.63 13.82 9.27
C GLY A 42 14.41 13.88 7.97
N LEU A 43 13.73 13.74 6.83
CA LEU A 43 14.32 13.90 5.51
C LEU A 43 14.75 15.35 5.25
N GLU A 44 13.87 16.32 5.53
CA GLU A 44 14.14 17.77 5.38
C GLU A 44 15.30 18.24 6.26
N LYS A 45 15.37 17.74 7.50
CA LYS A 45 16.45 18.06 8.45
C LYS A 45 17.74 17.26 8.25
N ASN A 46 17.87 16.52 7.14
CA ASN A 46 19.02 15.68 6.82
C ASN A 46 19.33 14.60 7.87
N ARG A 47 18.34 14.19 8.66
CA ARG A 47 18.46 13.03 9.57
C ARG A 47 18.32 11.70 8.83
N TYR A 48 17.57 11.71 7.75
CA TYR A 48 17.35 10.56 6.86
C TYR A 48 17.70 10.96 5.43
N ASP A 49 18.13 10.00 4.63
CA ASP A 49 18.44 10.20 3.21
C ASP A 49 17.30 9.72 2.31
N ILE A 50 16.52 8.75 2.80
CA ILE A 50 15.46 8.08 2.06
C ILE A 50 14.28 7.84 2.99
N ILE A 51 13.08 8.02 2.50
CA ILE A 51 11.86 7.53 3.12
C ILE A 51 11.50 6.21 2.42
N GLY A 52 11.82 5.08 3.07
CA GLY A 52 11.58 3.73 2.59
C GLY A 52 10.16 3.23 2.90
N ARG A 53 9.16 4.04 2.58
CA ARG A 53 7.74 3.68 2.68
C ARG A 53 6.97 4.28 1.51
N PRO A 54 5.84 3.69 1.11
CA PRO A 54 5.04 4.25 0.03
C PRO A 54 4.56 5.66 0.37
N ILE A 55 4.87 6.60 -0.52
CA ILE A 55 4.30 7.94 -0.53
C ILE A 55 3.59 8.08 -1.87
N PRO A 56 2.37 8.65 -1.91
CA PRO A 56 1.69 8.90 -3.17
C PRO A 56 2.53 9.80 -4.08
N VAL A 57 2.77 9.36 -5.30
CA VAL A 57 3.48 10.12 -6.32
C VAL A 57 2.47 11.01 -7.04
N THR A 58 2.27 12.22 -6.52
CA THR A 58 1.38 13.24 -7.06
C THR A 58 2.19 14.41 -7.62
N THR A 59 1.55 15.32 -8.35
CA THR A 59 2.20 16.56 -8.79
C THR A 59 2.78 17.32 -7.61
N ASP A 60 1.99 17.53 -6.55
CA ASP A 60 2.39 18.27 -5.36
C ASP A 60 3.57 17.58 -4.62
N SER A 61 3.55 16.25 -4.51
CA SER A 61 4.64 15.54 -3.85
C SER A 61 5.96 15.58 -4.64
N LYS A 62 5.89 15.66 -5.98
CA LYS A 62 7.05 15.82 -6.85
C LYS A 62 7.70 17.20 -6.76
N GLU A 63 6.98 18.19 -6.29
CA GLU A 63 7.55 19.51 -6.01
C GLU A 63 8.46 19.50 -4.78
N ASN A 64 8.28 18.54 -3.89
CA ASN A 64 8.99 18.45 -2.62
C ASN A 64 10.00 17.30 -2.53
N PHE A 65 9.82 16.26 -3.35
CA PHE A 65 10.63 15.03 -3.29
C PHE A 65 11.03 14.53 -4.65
N LEU A 66 12.18 13.87 -4.71
CA LEU A 66 12.52 12.92 -5.77
C LEU A 66 11.93 11.54 -5.42
N PHE A 67 11.52 10.79 -6.43
CA PHE A 67 10.99 9.44 -6.26
C PHE A 67 11.81 8.43 -7.05
N THR A 68 12.05 7.27 -6.44
CA THR A 68 12.66 6.14 -7.16
C THR A 68 11.75 5.67 -8.29
N ASP A 69 12.31 4.93 -9.23
CA ASP A 69 11.52 4.12 -10.15
C ASP A 69 10.55 3.24 -9.35
N PRO A 70 9.38 2.92 -9.92
CA PRO A 70 8.40 2.11 -9.23
C PRO A 70 8.98 0.78 -8.74
N ILE A 71 8.90 0.55 -7.44
CA ILE A 71 9.33 -0.70 -6.80
C ILE A 71 8.26 -1.76 -7.02
N LEU A 72 7.02 -1.39 -6.78
CA LEU A 72 5.83 -2.20 -7.00
C LEU A 72 4.73 -1.37 -7.64
N LEU A 73 3.82 -2.06 -8.30
CA LEU A 73 2.54 -1.51 -8.73
C LEU A 73 1.48 -1.94 -7.73
N ASN A 74 0.59 -1.03 -7.41
CA ASN A 74 -0.51 -1.27 -6.50
C ASN A 74 -1.76 -0.54 -6.95
N LYS A 75 -2.94 -1.07 -6.60
CA LYS A 75 -4.21 -0.37 -6.70
C LYS A 75 -5.10 -0.74 -5.51
N GLN A 76 -6.04 0.13 -5.21
CA GLN A 76 -7.06 -0.12 -4.20
C GLN A 76 -8.29 -0.71 -4.88
N VAL A 77 -8.84 -1.74 -4.28
CA VAL A 77 -10.03 -2.45 -4.76
C VAL A 77 -11.12 -2.44 -3.69
N LEU A 78 -12.36 -2.51 -4.13
CA LEU A 78 -13.50 -2.76 -3.25
C LEU A 78 -13.54 -4.24 -2.91
N VAL A 79 -13.44 -4.55 -1.63
CA VAL A 79 -13.67 -5.90 -1.11
C VAL A 79 -15.10 -5.98 -0.61
N GLN A 80 -15.85 -6.94 -1.11
CA GLN A 80 -17.27 -7.18 -0.83
C GLN A 80 -17.56 -8.68 -0.92
N ARG A 81 -18.76 -9.14 -0.54
CA ARG A 81 -19.12 -10.54 -0.68
C ARG A 81 -19.65 -10.83 -2.09
N LYS A 82 -19.38 -12.02 -2.60
CA LYS A 82 -20.03 -12.56 -3.79
C LYS A 82 -21.53 -12.77 -3.54
N ALA A 83 -22.33 -12.78 -4.61
CA ALA A 83 -23.79 -12.96 -4.52
C ALA A 83 -24.20 -14.20 -3.72
N GLU A 84 -23.49 -15.31 -3.90
CA GLU A 84 -23.72 -16.60 -3.21
C GLU A 84 -23.63 -16.47 -1.68
N TYR A 85 -22.81 -15.55 -1.19
CA TYR A 85 -22.58 -15.28 0.24
C TYR A 85 -23.23 -13.97 0.73
N ASN A 86 -24.07 -13.36 -0.11
CA ASN A 86 -24.71 -12.07 0.17
C ASN A 86 -26.21 -12.07 -0.12
N ASN A 87 -26.90 -13.17 0.18
CA ASN A 87 -28.33 -13.37 -0.03
C ASN A 87 -28.77 -13.11 -1.50
N GLY A 88 -27.93 -13.49 -2.46
CA GLY A 88 -28.19 -13.28 -3.88
C GLY A 88 -27.99 -11.84 -4.37
N LYS A 89 -27.44 -10.95 -3.54
CA LYS A 89 -27.19 -9.56 -3.90
C LYS A 89 -25.91 -9.45 -4.72
N ASP A 90 -26.02 -8.99 -5.94
CA ASP A 90 -24.88 -8.86 -6.82
C ASP A 90 -23.82 -7.89 -6.26
N PRO A 91 -22.54 -8.20 -6.43
CA PRO A 91 -21.45 -7.28 -6.10
C PRO A 91 -21.53 -5.99 -6.92
N ILE A 92 -21.21 -4.86 -6.29
CA ILE A 92 -21.06 -3.58 -6.95
C ILE A 92 -19.99 -3.68 -8.03
N ARG A 93 -20.30 -3.24 -9.24
CA ARG A 93 -19.38 -3.22 -10.39
C ARG A 93 -19.10 -1.83 -10.91
N ASN A 94 -20.00 -0.89 -10.67
CA ASN A 94 -19.86 0.48 -11.08
C ASN A 94 -19.57 1.36 -9.84
N GLN A 95 -18.55 2.21 -9.93
CA GLN A 95 -18.20 3.14 -8.86
C GLN A 95 -19.37 4.10 -8.51
N LEU A 96 -20.27 4.41 -9.45
CA LEU A 96 -21.48 5.22 -9.20
C LEU A 96 -22.39 4.60 -8.13
N ASP A 97 -22.40 3.27 -8.04
CA ASP A 97 -23.25 2.55 -7.07
C ASP A 97 -22.68 2.56 -5.63
N LEU A 98 -21.53 3.23 -5.44
CA LEU A 98 -20.96 3.51 -4.12
C LEU A 98 -21.62 4.67 -3.39
N ALA A 99 -22.49 5.43 -4.07
CA ALA A 99 -23.30 6.47 -3.46
C ALA A 99 -24.04 5.93 -2.22
N GLN A 100 -23.97 6.66 -1.12
CA GLN A 100 -24.58 6.33 0.19
C GLN A 100 -24.07 5.02 0.83
N LYS A 101 -22.94 4.46 0.37
CA LYS A 101 -22.32 3.28 0.99
C LYS A 101 -21.33 3.67 2.07
N HIS A 102 -21.15 2.77 3.03
CA HIS A 102 -20.14 2.85 4.08
C HIS A 102 -18.92 2.00 3.69
N LEU A 103 -17.79 2.64 3.42
CA LEU A 103 -16.55 1.99 3.08
C LEU A 103 -15.60 2.01 4.29
N ASN A 104 -15.11 0.86 4.67
CA ASN A 104 -14.13 0.72 5.75
C ASN A 104 -12.73 0.73 5.15
N ILE A 105 -11.83 1.54 5.71
CA ILE A 105 -10.46 1.70 5.27
C ILE A 105 -9.51 1.70 6.46
N ILE A 106 -8.22 1.46 6.20
CA ILE A 106 -7.19 1.70 7.20
C ILE A 106 -6.98 3.21 7.37
N SER A 107 -6.81 3.65 8.61
CA SER A 107 -6.45 5.04 8.91
C SER A 107 -5.11 5.43 8.28
N ASP A 108 -4.94 6.70 7.97
CA ASP A 108 -3.76 7.28 7.29
C ASP A 108 -3.50 6.73 5.87
N ALA A 109 -4.43 5.98 5.28
CA ALA A 109 -4.30 5.52 3.91
C ALA A 109 -4.59 6.66 2.91
N PRO A 110 -3.84 6.77 1.81
CA PRO A 110 -4.16 7.67 0.69
C PRO A 110 -5.53 7.39 0.07
N THR A 111 -6.08 6.23 0.38
CA THR A 111 -7.40 5.74 0.01
C THR A 111 -8.52 6.70 0.40
N ARG A 112 -8.44 7.33 1.58
CA ARG A 112 -9.45 8.32 2.00
C ARG A 112 -9.59 9.45 1.00
N LEU A 113 -8.46 10.06 0.58
CA LEU A 113 -8.48 11.15 -0.39
C LEU A 113 -9.09 10.69 -1.72
N ARG A 114 -8.75 9.48 -2.17
CA ARG A 114 -9.32 8.92 -3.40
C ARG A 114 -10.84 8.73 -3.27
N ILE A 115 -11.34 8.22 -2.15
CA ILE A 115 -12.78 8.03 -1.93
C ILE A 115 -13.50 9.39 -1.88
N MET A 116 -12.91 10.40 -1.24
CA MET A 116 -13.48 11.75 -1.23
C MET A 116 -13.57 12.36 -2.63
N ASN A 117 -12.51 12.19 -3.44
CA ASN A 117 -12.53 12.64 -4.84
C ASN A 117 -13.60 11.88 -5.65
N LEU A 118 -13.71 10.56 -5.42
CA LEU A 118 -14.72 9.73 -6.06
C LEU A 118 -16.15 10.18 -5.69
N ALA A 119 -16.41 10.46 -4.41
CA ALA A 119 -17.68 11.00 -3.95
C ALA A 119 -18.02 12.33 -4.66
N HIS A 120 -17.02 13.20 -4.83
CA HIS A 120 -17.17 14.44 -5.59
C HIS A 120 -17.45 14.19 -7.08
N GLU A 121 -16.74 13.26 -7.71
CA GLU A 121 -16.94 12.84 -9.10
C GLU A 121 -18.37 12.28 -9.33
N ILE A 122 -18.88 11.51 -8.37
CA ILE A 122 -20.23 10.92 -8.39
C ILE A 122 -21.30 12.00 -8.13
N GLY A 123 -20.97 13.06 -7.41
CA GLY A 123 -21.91 14.09 -6.96
C GLY A 123 -22.80 13.64 -5.79
N ASP A 124 -22.35 12.63 -5.02
CA ASP A 124 -23.07 12.09 -3.87
C ASP A 124 -22.10 11.73 -2.74
N THR A 125 -22.65 11.41 -1.57
CA THR A 125 -21.86 11.07 -0.38
C THR A 125 -21.44 9.61 -0.40
N ILE A 126 -20.17 9.36 -0.07
CA ILE A 126 -19.66 8.05 0.33
C ILE A 126 -19.18 8.18 1.78
N TYR A 127 -19.69 7.33 2.66
CA TYR A 127 -19.29 7.33 4.07
C TYR A 127 -18.02 6.54 4.27
N VAL A 128 -17.05 7.11 4.97
CA VAL A 128 -15.74 6.48 5.23
C VAL A 128 -15.61 6.20 6.71
N ASN A 129 -15.40 4.92 7.06
CA ASN A 129 -15.08 4.47 8.40
C ASN A 129 -13.59 4.11 8.45
N GLU A 130 -12.83 4.81 9.29
CA GLU A 130 -11.40 4.59 9.43
C GLU A 130 -11.10 3.63 10.59
N GLU A 131 -10.32 2.59 10.29
CA GLU A 131 -9.82 1.63 11.28
C GLU A 131 -8.38 1.99 11.66
N ASN A 132 -8.15 2.14 12.96
CA ASN A 132 -6.85 2.55 13.50
C ASN A 132 -6.02 1.41 14.07
N THR A 133 -6.65 0.26 14.32
CA THR A 133 -6.05 -0.85 15.07
C THR A 133 -5.61 -1.99 14.16
N TYR A 134 -6.36 -2.22 13.09
CA TYR A 134 -6.23 -3.38 12.21
C TYR A 134 -5.71 -3.00 10.82
N GLY A 135 -5.16 -3.98 10.10
CA GLY A 135 -4.73 -3.86 8.71
C GLY A 135 -5.80 -4.33 7.72
N ASP A 136 -5.45 -4.29 6.42
CA ASP A 136 -6.31 -4.75 5.31
C ASP A 136 -6.82 -6.18 5.51
N GLU A 137 -5.96 -7.08 6.03
CA GLU A 137 -6.31 -8.47 6.25
C GLU A 137 -7.50 -8.62 7.19
N GLN A 138 -7.54 -7.84 8.28
CA GLN A 138 -8.65 -7.90 9.22
C GLN A 138 -9.93 -7.34 8.63
N LEU A 139 -9.86 -6.24 7.88
CA LEU A 139 -11.02 -5.69 7.16
C LEU A 139 -11.61 -6.71 6.18
N ILE A 140 -10.75 -7.44 5.46
CA ILE A 140 -11.16 -8.50 4.54
C ILE A 140 -11.87 -9.64 5.27
N ILE A 141 -11.34 -10.06 6.42
CA ILE A 141 -11.98 -11.08 7.27
C ILE A 141 -13.35 -10.61 7.75
N MET A 142 -13.48 -9.37 8.17
CA MET A 142 -14.76 -8.80 8.60
C MET A 142 -15.80 -8.77 7.47
N VAL A 143 -15.37 -8.47 6.22
CA VAL A 143 -16.24 -8.57 5.04
C VAL A 143 -16.68 -10.02 4.82
N ALA A 144 -15.75 -10.98 4.83
CA ALA A 144 -16.06 -12.40 4.62
C ALA A 144 -17.04 -12.92 5.66
N LYS A 145 -16.91 -12.49 6.93
CA LYS A 145 -17.79 -12.88 8.05
C LYS A 145 -19.11 -12.08 8.12
N SER A 146 -19.37 -11.17 7.19
CA SER A 146 -20.57 -10.32 7.19
C SER A 146 -20.65 -9.33 8.37
N GLU A 147 -19.53 -9.01 9.00
CA GLU A 147 -19.44 -8.00 10.07
C GLU A 147 -19.49 -6.59 9.48
N ILE A 148 -18.94 -6.40 8.27
CA ILE A 148 -19.05 -5.19 7.45
C ILE A 148 -19.40 -5.57 6.02
N ASP A 149 -19.99 -4.64 5.25
CA ASP A 149 -20.35 -4.93 3.86
C ASP A 149 -19.24 -4.63 2.88
N PHE A 150 -18.47 -3.57 3.09
CA PHE A 150 -17.47 -3.06 2.15
C PHE A 150 -16.19 -2.66 2.87
N ALA A 151 -15.06 -3.05 2.29
CA ALA A 151 -13.76 -2.52 2.64
C ALA A 151 -13.01 -2.08 1.37
N VAL A 152 -12.12 -1.11 1.49
CA VAL A 152 -11.21 -0.73 0.40
C VAL A 152 -9.80 -1.08 0.84
N CYS A 153 -9.19 -2.01 0.10
CA CYS A 153 -7.94 -2.65 0.46
C CYS A 153 -6.97 -2.71 -0.72
N ASP A 154 -5.72 -2.98 -0.42
CA ASP A 154 -4.70 -3.31 -1.42
C ASP A 154 -5.11 -4.55 -2.22
N GLU A 155 -5.12 -4.45 -3.56
CA GLU A 155 -5.47 -5.58 -4.45
C GLU A 155 -4.62 -6.82 -4.18
N THR A 156 -3.33 -6.62 -3.90
CA THR A 156 -2.40 -7.74 -3.68
C THR A 156 -2.76 -8.50 -2.41
N ILE A 157 -3.16 -7.79 -1.36
CA ILE A 157 -3.63 -8.37 -0.10
C ILE A 157 -4.98 -9.06 -0.32
N ALA A 158 -5.92 -8.40 -0.99
CA ALA A 158 -7.22 -8.99 -1.30
C ALA A 158 -7.09 -10.28 -2.11
N ARG A 159 -6.20 -10.30 -3.11
CA ARG A 159 -5.91 -11.49 -3.93
C ARG A 159 -5.33 -12.63 -3.10
N GLU A 160 -4.44 -12.35 -2.16
CA GLU A 160 -3.90 -13.39 -1.29
C GLU A 160 -4.95 -13.93 -0.34
N MET A 161 -5.73 -13.05 0.28
CA MET A 161 -6.77 -13.41 1.22
C MET A 161 -7.92 -14.19 0.56
N SER A 162 -8.22 -13.94 -0.71
CA SER A 162 -9.28 -14.65 -1.45
C SER A 162 -9.03 -16.16 -1.57
N LYS A 163 -7.81 -16.62 -1.39
CA LYS A 163 -7.46 -18.05 -1.37
C LYS A 163 -7.98 -18.76 -0.10
N HIS A 164 -8.17 -18.00 0.97
CA HIS A 164 -8.63 -18.49 2.28
C HIS A 164 -10.09 -18.11 2.57
N TYR A 165 -10.54 -17.04 1.93
CA TYR A 165 -11.89 -16.49 2.06
C TYR A 165 -12.55 -16.43 0.68
N PRO A 166 -13.06 -17.57 0.16
CA PRO A 166 -13.68 -17.67 -1.16
C PRO A 166 -14.96 -16.83 -1.28
N GLU A 167 -15.49 -16.36 -0.17
CA GLU A 167 -16.68 -15.51 -0.07
C GLU A 167 -16.47 -14.12 -0.69
N ILE A 168 -15.23 -13.63 -0.71
CA ILE A 168 -14.97 -12.26 -1.13
C ILE A 168 -14.88 -12.11 -2.65
N ASP A 169 -15.32 -10.97 -3.11
CA ASP A 169 -15.09 -10.39 -4.43
C ASP A 169 -14.27 -9.12 -4.29
N PHE A 170 -13.29 -8.92 -5.16
CA PHE A 170 -12.42 -7.74 -5.19
C PHE A 170 -12.18 -7.26 -6.63
N SER A 171 -13.15 -7.50 -7.52
CA SER A 171 -13.03 -7.18 -8.95
C SER A 171 -13.34 -5.73 -9.30
N THR A 172 -13.73 -4.91 -8.32
CA THR A 172 -14.07 -3.51 -8.55
C THR A 172 -12.96 -2.59 -8.10
N ASP A 173 -12.36 -1.87 -9.03
CA ASP A 173 -11.27 -0.94 -8.76
C ASP A 173 -11.80 0.35 -8.11
N ILE A 174 -11.13 0.82 -7.07
CA ILE A 174 -11.39 2.12 -6.42
C ILE A 174 -10.38 3.16 -6.89
N SER A 175 -9.13 2.75 -7.10
CA SER A 175 -8.09 3.63 -7.62
C SER A 175 -7.49 3.11 -8.91
N PHE A 176 -6.89 4.01 -9.68
CA PHE A 176 -5.97 3.61 -10.74
C PHE A 176 -4.75 2.92 -10.13
N THR A 177 -4.03 2.14 -10.94
CA THR A 177 -2.76 1.56 -10.55
C THR A 177 -1.81 2.68 -10.11
N GLN A 178 -1.31 2.57 -8.88
CA GLN A 178 -0.38 3.52 -8.29
C GLN A 178 1.01 2.91 -8.21
N PHE A 179 2.01 3.78 -8.38
CA PHE A 179 3.40 3.41 -8.20
C PHE A 179 3.77 3.49 -6.72
N ARG A 180 4.36 2.42 -6.20
CA ARG A 180 5.00 2.41 -4.88
C ARG A 180 6.47 2.74 -5.08
N SER A 181 6.84 3.95 -4.72
CA SER A 181 8.20 4.47 -4.84
C SER A 181 8.69 4.97 -3.49
N TRP A 182 10.00 4.98 -3.29
CA TRP A 182 10.61 5.62 -2.14
C TRP A 182 10.92 7.07 -2.47
N ALA A 183 10.91 7.93 -1.44
CA ALA A 183 11.16 9.35 -1.60
C ALA A 183 12.55 9.76 -1.08
N LEU A 184 13.16 10.72 -1.76
CA LEU A 184 14.43 11.34 -1.41
C LEU A 184 14.30 12.87 -1.43
N ARG A 185 15.29 13.56 -0.84
CA ARG A 185 15.40 15.02 -0.98
C ARG A 185 15.63 15.42 -2.44
N LEU A 186 15.08 16.55 -2.84
CA LEU A 186 15.34 17.16 -4.15
C LEU A 186 16.83 17.39 -4.43
N THR A 187 17.62 17.56 -3.37
CA THR A 187 19.07 17.80 -3.45
C THR A 187 19.91 16.53 -3.58
N SER A 188 19.29 15.35 -3.74
CA SER A 188 19.99 14.06 -3.78
C SER A 188 19.82 13.30 -5.12
N PRO A 189 19.99 13.93 -6.30
CA PRO A 189 19.78 13.26 -7.59
C PRO A 189 20.77 12.12 -7.83
N LEU A 190 22.03 12.26 -7.42
CA LEU A 190 23.04 11.19 -7.59
C LEU A 190 22.71 9.93 -6.76
N LEU A 191 22.13 10.11 -5.58
CA LEU A 191 21.67 8.99 -4.77
C LEU A 191 20.47 8.31 -5.44
N LEU A 192 19.55 9.10 -6.02
CA LEU A 192 18.41 8.58 -6.77
C LEU A 192 18.86 7.74 -7.96
N ASP A 193 19.79 8.22 -8.76
CA ASP A 193 20.32 7.48 -9.92
C ASP A 193 20.94 6.15 -9.48
N SER A 194 21.74 6.18 -8.42
CA SER A 194 22.35 4.98 -7.86
C SER A 194 21.31 3.99 -7.35
N LEU A 195 20.30 4.47 -6.62
CA LEU A 195 19.19 3.64 -6.13
C LEU A 195 18.42 2.99 -7.28
N ASN A 196 18.12 3.73 -8.33
CA ASN A 196 17.40 3.19 -9.49
C ASN A 196 18.21 2.10 -10.22
N ILE A 197 19.52 2.26 -10.32
CA ILE A 197 20.41 1.21 -10.86
C ILE A 197 20.33 -0.04 -9.98
N TRP A 198 20.50 0.07 -8.67
CA TRP A 198 20.45 -1.08 -7.76
C TRP A 198 19.07 -1.72 -7.74
N LEU A 199 17.99 -0.94 -7.69
CA LEU A 199 16.61 -1.44 -7.73
C LEU A 199 16.31 -2.18 -9.03
N LYS A 200 16.79 -1.68 -10.19
CA LYS A 200 16.64 -2.34 -11.48
C LYS A 200 17.27 -3.72 -11.50
N ASP A 201 18.45 -3.86 -10.90
CA ASP A 201 19.15 -5.15 -10.78
C ASP A 201 18.47 -6.06 -9.76
N ILE A 202 18.13 -5.52 -8.59
CA ILE A 202 17.46 -6.27 -7.51
C ILE A 202 16.13 -6.84 -8.00
N LYS A 203 15.31 -6.05 -8.72
CA LYS A 203 14.00 -6.49 -9.23
C LYS A 203 14.07 -7.72 -10.15
N LYS A 204 15.23 -7.96 -10.77
CA LYS A 204 15.47 -9.15 -11.61
C LYS A 204 15.96 -10.35 -10.81
N SER A 205 16.36 -10.17 -9.56
CA SER A 205 16.97 -11.21 -8.74
C SER A 205 15.94 -12.19 -8.17
N PRO A 206 16.34 -13.46 -7.93
CA PRO A 206 15.51 -14.43 -7.24
C PRO A 206 15.15 -14.00 -5.82
N GLU A 207 16.02 -13.25 -5.14
CA GLU A 207 15.81 -12.72 -3.80
C GLU A 207 14.61 -11.77 -3.76
N PHE A 208 14.49 -10.90 -4.76
CA PHE A 208 13.34 -9.99 -4.86
C PHE A 208 12.04 -10.74 -5.13
N GLN A 209 12.06 -11.79 -5.95
CA GLN A 209 10.89 -12.62 -6.17
C GLN A 209 10.46 -13.36 -4.89
N LYS A 210 11.43 -13.86 -4.11
CA LYS A 210 11.17 -14.45 -2.79
C LYS A 210 10.57 -13.43 -1.84
N LEU A 211 11.11 -12.20 -1.85
CA LEU A 211 10.63 -11.10 -1.03
C LEU A 211 9.17 -10.74 -1.39
N LYS A 212 8.85 -10.60 -2.67
CA LYS A 212 7.48 -10.41 -3.15
C LYS A 212 6.55 -11.54 -2.71
N THR A 213 6.99 -12.79 -2.89
CA THR A 213 6.20 -13.95 -2.50
C THR A 213 5.96 -13.98 -1.00
N LYS A 214 6.97 -13.63 -0.20
CA LYS A 214 6.86 -13.60 1.27
C LYS A 214 5.81 -12.63 1.77
N TYR A 215 5.72 -11.43 1.18
CA TYR A 215 4.87 -10.34 1.69
C TYR A 215 3.58 -10.11 0.91
N TYR A 216 3.52 -10.54 -0.34
CA TYR A 216 2.38 -10.27 -1.22
C TYR A 216 1.80 -11.53 -1.89
N MET A 217 2.47 -12.67 -1.79
CA MET A 217 2.04 -13.90 -2.47
C MET A 217 2.21 -15.14 -1.59
N LYS A 218 2.22 -15.01 -0.26
CA LYS A 218 2.46 -16.13 0.65
C LYS A 218 1.58 -17.33 0.28
N LYS A 219 2.20 -18.38 -0.27
CA LYS A 219 1.64 -19.73 -0.22
C LYS A 219 1.80 -20.21 1.23
N ARG A 220 0.71 -20.55 1.88
CA ARG A 220 0.76 -21.53 2.96
C ARG A 220 0.97 -22.91 2.39
#